data_e289d3541226a0f17eb5d21f415c9684
#
_entry.id   e289d3541226a0f17eb5d21f415c9684
#
_cell.length_a   1.000
_cell.length_b   1.000
_cell.length_c   1.000
_cell.angle_alpha   90.00
_cell.angle_beta   90.00
_cell.angle_gamma   90.00
#
_symmetry.space_group_name_H-M   'P 1'
#
loop_
_entity.id
_entity.type
_entity.pdbx_description
1 polymer ?
#
loop_
_entity_poly.entity_id
_entity_poly.type
_entity_poly.pdbx_seq_one_letter_code
_entity_poly.pdbx_strand_id
1 'polypeptide(L)'
;MTASETVAFVDKMKPNRFSVEEKFRWLTDIDGMIVRELIDTHEDSPLDAPFAGYIPGRDDDTELIAPAPYDSLYRWYLEAQIDLGNMEIAKYNNSKGLFNQAYLTYTDHYNRTHMPRQRGGFRFSERRKGGEHDALSSRT
;
A
#
# COMPACT_ATOMS: atom_id res chain seq x y z
N MET A 1 -7.63 10.98 1.33
CA MET A 1 -8.19 10.87 2.69
C MET A 1 -7.08 11.09 3.70
N THR A 2 -7.34 11.88 4.73
CA THR A 2 -6.33 12.07 5.79
C THR A 2 -6.33 10.89 6.75
N ALA A 3 -5.29 10.84 7.60
CA ALA A 3 -5.18 9.76 8.59
C ALA A 3 -6.37 9.79 9.56
N SER A 4 -6.74 10.95 10.08
CA SER A 4 -7.85 11.00 11.05
C SER A 4 -9.19 10.76 10.39
N GLU A 5 -9.39 11.21 9.15
CA GLU A 5 -10.62 10.91 8.41
C GLU A 5 -10.81 9.41 8.20
N THR A 6 -9.71 8.72 7.86
CA THR A 6 -9.75 7.28 7.65
C THR A 6 -10.12 6.53 8.93
N VAL A 7 -9.49 6.91 10.04
CA VAL A 7 -9.79 6.30 11.34
C VAL A 7 -11.25 6.54 11.74
N ALA A 8 -11.73 7.78 11.58
CA ALA A 8 -13.11 8.11 11.90
C ALA A 8 -14.11 7.34 11.04
N PHE A 9 -13.80 7.20 9.75
CA PHE A 9 -14.66 6.45 8.83
C PHE A 9 -14.74 4.96 9.25
N VAL A 10 -13.59 4.35 9.52
CA VAL A 10 -13.56 2.93 9.92
C VAL A 10 -14.27 2.73 11.25
N ASP A 11 -14.08 3.63 12.22
CA ASP A 11 -14.76 3.52 13.51
C ASP A 11 -16.27 3.60 13.36
N LYS A 12 -16.74 4.40 12.41
CA LYS A 12 -18.17 4.50 12.13
C LYS A 12 -18.71 3.23 11.48
N MET A 13 -17.94 2.66 10.55
CA MET A 13 -18.38 1.48 9.82
C MET A 13 -18.25 0.20 10.64
N LYS A 14 -17.25 0.13 11.51
CA LYS A 14 -16.98 -1.05 12.33
C LYS A 14 -16.56 -0.60 13.73
N PRO A 15 -17.52 -0.37 14.64
CA PRO A 15 -17.18 0.03 16.01
C PRO A 15 -16.24 -0.98 16.68
N ASN A 16 -15.24 -0.47 17.40
CA ASN A 16 -14.20 -1.29 17.99
C ASN A 16 -13.60 -0.60 19.20
N ARG A 17 -12.71 -1.31 19.92
CA ARG A 17 -12.08 -0.81 21.14
C ARG A 17 -10.61 -0.49 20.98
N PHE A 18 -10.09 -0.56 19.76
CA PHE A 18 -8.67 -0.28 19.53
C PHE A 18 -8.41 1.20 19.63
N SER A 19 -7.22 1.55 20.13
CA SER A 19 -6.84 2.94 20.34
C SER A 19 -6.53 3.64 19.02
N VAL A 20 -6.54 4.96 19.05
CA VAL A 20 -6.12 5.76 17.88
C VAL A 20 -4.65 5.49 17.57
N GLU A 21 -3.82 5.32 18.58
CA GLU A 21 -2.40 5.01 18.41
C GLU A 21 -2.21 3.72 17.63
N GLU A 22 -2.98 2.68 17.96
CA GLU A 22 -2.90 1.41 17.24
C GLU A 22 -3.32 1.57 15.77
N LYS A 23 -4.39 2.32 15.52
CA LYS A 23 -4.88 2.53 14.16
C LYS A 23 -3.89 3.35 13.33
N PHE A 24 -3.26 4.36 13.93
CA PHE A 24 -2.22 5.11 13.24
C PHE A 24 -0.99 4.26 12.96
N ARG A 25 -0.68 3.31 13.84
CA ARG A 25 0.39 2.34 13.56
C ARG A 25 0.06 1.49 12.36
N TRP A 26 -1.20 1.03 12.25
CA TRP A 26 -1.62 0.26 11.09
C TRP A 26 -1.52 1.07 9.80
N LEU A 27 -1.91 2.35 9.85
CA LEU A 27 -1.74 3.24 8.69
C LEU A 27 -0.26 3.41 8.34
N THR A 28 0.59 3.53 9.34
CA THR A 28 2.04 3.60 9.13
C THR A 28 2.55 2.33 8.45
N ASP A 29 2.06 1.17 8.90
CA ASP A 29 2.50 -0.11 8.33
C ASP A 29 2.12 -0.24 6.86
N ILE A 30 0.87 0.08 6.51
CA ILE A 30 0.43 -0.07 5.12
C ILE A 30 1.10 0.96 4.20
N ASP A 31 1.23 2.20 4.61
CA ASP A 31 1.92 3.19 3.79
C ASP A 31 3.43 2.96 3.74
N GLY A 32 4.00 2.40 4.81
CA GLY A 32 5.39 1.95 4.77
C GLY A 32 5.62 0.85 3.74
N MET A 33 4.66 -0.07 3.63
CA MET A 33 4.71 -1.11 2.61
C MET A 33 4.60 -0.52 1.20
N ILE A 34 3.69 0.44 1.01
CA ILE A 34 3.52 1.12 -0.28
C ILE A 34 4.82 1.84 -0.67
N VAL A 35 5.46 2.54 0.26
CA VAL A 35 6.72 3.21 -0.02
C VAL A 35 7.77 2.20 -0.47
N ARG A 36 7.90 1.11 0.27
CA ARG A 36 8.94 0.12 -0.03
C ARG A 36 8.68 -0.61 -1.34
N GLU A 37 7.44 -0.99 -1.60
CA GLU A 37 7.12 -1.87 -2.73
C GLU A 37 6.81 -1.11 -4.02
N LEU A 38 6.29 0.10 -3.92
CA LEU A 38 5.89 0.86 -5.09
C LEU A 38 6.73 2.11 -5.30
N ILE A 39 6.78 2.99 -4.31
CA ILE A 39 7.39 4.30 -4.51
C ILE A 39 8.89 4.19 -4.73
N ASP A 40 9.58 3.41 -3.91
CA ASP A 40 11.03 3.25 -4.00
C ASP A 40 11.46 2.45 -5.24
N THR A 41 10.54 1.72 -5.86
CA THR A 41 10.84 0.93 -7.05
C THR A 41 10.55 1.69 -8.35
N HIS A 42 10.04 2.90 -8.28
CA HIS A 42 9.69 3.72 -9.44
C HIS A 42 10.50 5.02 -9.41
N GLU A 43 10.66 5.63 -10.59
CA GLU A 43 11.56 6.77 -10.76
C GLU A 43 11.02 8.05 -10.11
N ASP A 44 9.74 8.30 -10.27
CA ASP A 44 9.13 9.54 -9.81
C ASP A 44 8.49 9.34 -8.44
N SER A 45 9.24 9.70 -7.39
CA SER A 45 8.71 9.62 -6.05
C SER A 45 7.92 10.89 -5.72
N PRO A 46 6.68 10.76 -5.23
CA PRO A 46 5.93 11.92 -4.76
C PRO A 46 6.38 12.43 -3.39
N LEU A 47 7.33 11.75 -2.76
CA LEU A 47 7.77 12.11 -1.41
C LEU A 47 8.96 13.05 -1.47
N ASP A 48 8.85 14.17 -0.75
CA ASP A 48 9.93 15.14 -0.62
C ASP A 48 10.97 14.72 0.40
N ALA A 49 10.60 13.81 1.31
CA ALA A 49 11.45 13.35 2.39
C ALA A 49 11.17 11.87 2.66
N PRO A 50 12.07 11.17 3.36
CA PRO A 50 11.81 9.77 3.75
C PRO A 50 10.53 9.66 4.54
N PHE A 51 9.79 8.57 4.30
CA PHE A 51 8.55 8.32 5.00
C PHE A 51 8.83 8.06 6.49
N ALA A 52 8.17 8.82 7.37
CA ALA A 52 8.42 8.76 8.81
C ALA A 52 7.23 8.21 9.60
N GLY A 53 6.17 7.76 8.91
CA GLY A 53 4.99 7.22 9.60
C GLY A 53 4.03 8.31 10.04
N TYR A 54 2.99 7.89 10.76
CA TYR A 54 1.94 8.78 11.24
C TYR A 54 1.83 8.71 12.75
N ILE A 55 1.81 9.87 13.39
CA ILE A 55 1.70 9.99 14.84
C ILE A 55 0.45 10.79 15.17
N PRO A 56 -0.46 10.27 16.00
CA PRO A 56 -1.66 11.04 16.40
C PRO A 56 -1.27 12.37 17.02
N GLY A 57 -2.02 13.40 16.69
CA GLY A 57 -1.75 14.76 17.14
C GLY A 57 -0.79 15.53 16.23
N ARG A 58 0.20 14.84 15.65
CA ARG A 58 1.13 15.46 14.70
C ARG A 58 0.63 15.33 13.26
N ASP A 59 0.12 14.16 12.90
CA ASP A 59 -0.19 13.82 11.50
C ASP A 59 -1.67 13.60 11.24
N ASP A 60 -2.56 14.11 12.10
CA ASP A 60 -3.99 13.90 11.96
C ASP A 60 -4.53 14.34 10.59
N ASP A 61 -4.04 15.46 10.09
CA ASP A 61 -4.49 16.02 8.82
C ASP A 61 -3.59 15.66 7.64
N THR A 62 -2.66 14.74 7.83
CA THR A 62 -1.76 14.31 6.76
C THR A 62 -2.50 13.41 5.78
N GLU A 63 -2.40 13.71 4.49
CA GLU A 63 -2.96 12.86 3.44
C GLU A 63 -2.20 11.55 3.37
N LEU A 64 -2.96 10.46 3.25
CA LEU A 64 -2.36 9.15 3.03
C LEU A 64 -1.86 9.04 1.59
N ILE A 65 -0.94 8.10 1.36
CA ILE A 65 -0.22 8.03 0.08
C ILE A 65 -1.12 7.66 -1.09
N ALA A 66 -1.97 6.65 -0.93
CA ALA A 66 -2.86 6.24 -2.02
C ALA A 66 -4.01 7.24 -2.16
N PRO A 67 -4.15 7.88 -3.32
CA PRO A 67 -5.19 8.88 -3.53
C PRO A 67 -6.52 8.23 -3.87
N ALA A 68 -7.60 9.02 -3.80
CA ALA A 68 -8.89 8.57 -4.29
C ALA A 68 -8.79 8.28 -5.79
N PRO A 69 -9.46 7.29 -6.33
CA PRO A 69 -10.40 6.36 -5.69
C PRO A 69 -9.74 5.12 -5.09
N TYR A 70 -8.40 5.09 -5.01
CA TYR A 70 -7.65 3.92 -4.56
C TYR A 70 -7.50 3.85 -3.04
N ASP A 71 -7.92 4.89 -2.33
CA ASP A 71 -7.79 4.98 -0.88
C ASP A 71 -8.70 4.02 -0.10
N SER A 72 -9.61 3.32 -0.78
CA SER A 72 -10.43 2.30 -0.13
C SER A 72 -9.59 1.16 0.48
N LEU A 73 -8.35 0.99 0.00
CA LEU A 73 -7.47 -0.05 0.55
C LEU A 73 -7.21 0.16 2.05
N TYR A 74 -7.20 1.42 2.50
CA TYR A 74 -6.98 1.71 3.92
C TYR A 74 -8.13 1.20 4.78
N ARG A 75 -9.37 1.40 4.33
CA ARG A 75 -10.54 0.90 5.04
C ARG A 75 -10.44 -0.60 5.26
N TRP A 76 -10.19 -1.34 4.17
CA TRP A 76 -10.14 -2.79 4.26
C TRP A 76 -8.97 -3.29 5.09
N TYR A 77 -7.84 -2.57 5.03
CA TYR A 77 -6.69 -2.93 5.86
C TYR A 77 -7.00 -2.76 7.35
N LEU A 78 -7.57 -1.62 7.74
CA LEU A 78 -7.92 -1.37 9.13
C LEU A 78 -9.00 -2.33 9.62
N GLU A 79 -10.02 -2.59 8.80
CA GLU A 79 -11.07 -3.53 9.19
C GLU A 79 -10.50 -4.94 9.35
N ALA A 80 -9.58 -5.36 8.50
CA ALA A 80 -8.92 -6.65 8.66
C ALA A 80 -8.15 -6.74 9.97
N GLN A 81 -7.43 -5.67 10.33
CA GLN A 81 -6.69 -5.65 11.59
C GLN A 81 -7.62 -5.70 12.81
N ILE A 82 -8.74 -5.00 12.74
CA ILE A 82 -9.75 -5.05 13.79
C ILE A 82 -10.30 -6.47 13.93
N ASP A 83 -10.66 -7.10 12.83
CA ASP A 83 -11.21 -8.46 12.84
C ASP A 83 -10.20 -9.45 13.40
N LEU A 84 -8.94 -9.32 12.99
CA LEU A 84 -7.88 -10.19 13.49
C LEU A 84 -7.67 -10.01 15.00
N GLY A 85 -7.63 -8.76 15.46
CA GLY A 85 -7.47 -8.47 16.88
C GLY A 85 -8.64 -8.96 17.73
N ASN A 86 -9.83 -9.04 17.14
CA ASN A 86 -11.02 -9.57 17.80
C ASN A 86 -11.16 -11.08 17.63
N MET A 87 -10.20 -11.73 16.99
CA MET A 87 -10.20 -13.18 16.72
C MET A 87 -11.38 -13.62 15.86
N GLU A 88 -11.91 -12.74 15.04
CA GLU A 88 -13.02 -13.05 14.13
C GLU A 88 -12.47 -13.46 12.78
N ILE A 89 -12.03 -14.71 12.69
CA ILE A 89 -11.23 -15.19 11.57
C ILE A 89 -12.00 -15.14 10.24
N ALA A 90 -13.29 -15.50 10.23
CA ALA A 90 -14.07 -15.46 8.99
C ALA A 90 -14.20 -14.03 8.46
N LYS A 91 -14.44 -13.07 9.36
CA LYS A 91 -14.51 -11.66 8.98
C LYS A 91 -13.14 -11.14 8.51
N TYR A 92 -12.08 -11.56 9.21
CA TYR A 92 -10.73 -11.20 8.81
C TYR A 92 -10.42 -11.67 7.39
N ASN A 93 -10.75 -12.94 7.07
CA ASN A 93 -10.50 -13.46 5.73
C ASN A 93 -11.25 -12.67 4.67
N ASN A 94 -12.49 -12.27 4.94
CA ASN A 94 -13.26 -11.44 4.02
C ASN A 94 -12.64 -10.06 3.84
N SER A 95 -12.32 -9.38 4.94
CA SER A 95 -11.71 -8.04 4.87
C SER A 95 -10.35 -8.08 4.21
N LYS A 96 -9.56 -9.12 4.49
CA LYS A 96 -8.25 -9.29 3.87
C LYS A 96 -8.36 -9.51 2.37
N GLY A 97 -9.36 -10.27 1.93
CA GLY A 97 -9.62 -10.47 0.50
C GLY A 97 -9.96 -9.16 -0.20
N LEU A 98 -10.79 -8.33 0.43
CA LEU A 98 -11.14 -7.01 -0.10
C LEU A 98 -9.93 -6.09 -0.13
N PHE A 99 -9.10 -6.13 0.91
CA PHE A 99 -7.85 -5.36 0.91
C PHE A 99 -6.93 -5.81 -0.23
N ASN A 100 -6.76 -7.11 -0.42
CA ASN A 100 -5.88 -7.62 -1.46
C ASN A 100 -6.33 -7.14 -2.85
N GLN A 101 -7.64 -7.14 -3.12
CA GLN A 101 -8.17 -6.62 -4.38
C GLN A 101 -7.91 -5.12 -4.53
N ALA A 102 -8.17 -4.36 -3.48
CA ALA A 102 -7.97 -2.90 -3.54
C ALA A 102 -6.48 -2.55 -3.71
N TYR A 103 -5.61 -3.28 -3.02
CA TYR A 103 -4.17 -3.06 -3.12
C TYR A 103 -3.66 -3.41 -4.52
N LEU A 104 -4.13 -4.51 -5.08
CA LEU A 104 -3.75 -4.91 -6.44
C LEU A 104 -4.20 -3.86 -7.45
N THR A 105 -5.42 -3.35 -7.32
CA THR A 105 -5.93 -2.31 -8.20
C THR A 105 -5.04 -1.07 -8.15
N TYR A 106 -4.66 -0.64 -6.97
CA TYR A 106 -3.77 0.50 -6.80
C TYR A 106 -2.39 0.22 -7.40
N THR A 107 -1.83 -0.96 -7.13
CA THR A 107 -0.53 -1.37 -7.66
C THR A 107 -0.53 -1.34 -9.19
N ASP A 108 -1.57 -1.88 -9.81
CA ASP A 108 -1.70 -1.89 -11.27
C ASP A 108 -1.75 -0.47 -11.82
N HIS A 109 -2.52 0.41 -11.17
CA HIS A 109 -2.59 1.80 -11.57
C HIS A 109 -1.22 2.49 -11.45
N TYR A 110 -0.54 2.29 -10.34
CA TYR A 110 0.77 2.90 -10.11
C TYR A 110 1.79 2.43 -11.15
N ASN A 111 1.78 1.13 -11.45
CA ASN A 111 2.70 0.56 -12.44
C ASN A 111 2.44 1.09 -13.86
N ARG A 112 1.18 1.40 -14.19
CA ARG A 112 0.84 1.95 -15.49
C ARG A 112 1.20 3.42 -15.63
N THR A 113 1.27 4.14 -14.53
CA THR A 113 1.43 5.60 -14.55
C THR A 113 2.82 6.07 -14.14
N HIS A 114 3.68 5.16 -13.68
CA HIS A 114 5.04 5.50 -13.23
C HIS A 114 6.04 4.52 -13.82
N MET A 115 7.19 5.05 -14.23
CA MET A 115 8.25 4.22 -14.80
C MET A 115 8.95 3.43 -13.71
N PRO A 116 9.11 2.11 -13.88
CA PRO A 116 9.91 1.33 -12.93
C PRO A 116 11.35 1.84 -12.90
N ARG A 117 11.94 1.84 -11.71
CA ARG A 117 13.34 2.21 -11.57
C ARG A 117 14.20 1.12 -12.20
N GLN A 118 15.06 1.54 -13.13
CA GLN A 118 15.94 0.59 -13.80
C GLN A 118 17.11 0.24 -12.89
N ARG A 119 17.40 -1.04 -12.88
CA ARG A 119 18.64 -1.49 -12.25
C ARG A 119 19.71 -1.52 -13.31
N GLY A 120 20.88 -1.07 -12.97
CA GLY A 120 21.96 -1.05 -13.93
C GLY A 120 22.20 -2.42 -14.49
N GLY A 121 22.01 -2.64 -15.65
CA GLY A 121 22.12 -3.91 -16.28
C GLY A 121 20.84 -4.42 -16.79
N PHE A 122 20.65 -4.52 -17.04
CA PHE A 122 19.61 -5.25 -17.49
C PHE A 122 18.84 -5.32 -18.06
N ARG A 123 18.70 -5.45 -18.30
CA ARG A 123 17.80 -5.62 -18.79
C ARG A 123 16.97 -5.83 -19.46
N PHE A 124 17.00 -5.90 -19.72
CA PHE A 124 16.24 -6.24 -20.47
C PHE A 124 16.47 -6.40 -21.53
N SER A 125 17.37 -6.29 -21.69
CA SER A 125 17.64 -6.70 -22.51
C SER A 125 18.02 -7.37 -22.80
N GLU A 126 18.62 -7.58 -22.45
CA GLU A 126 18.92 -8.59 -22.58
C GLU A 126 18.57 -9.23 -22.84
N ARG A 127 19.19 -9.30 -22.94
CA ARG A 127 18.94 -10.32 -23.03
C ARG A 127 18.77 -10.45 -23.74
N ARG A 128 19.35 -10.31 -24.11
CA ARG A 128 19.37 -10.85 -24.61
C ARG A 128 19.71 -11.01 -25.15
N LYS A 129 20.39 -10.97 -25.56
CA LYS A 129 20.79 -11.46 -25.94
C LYS A 129 20.57 -12.05 -26.24
N GLY A 130 21.10 -11.86 -26.44
CA GLY A 130 20.90 -12.73 -26.53
C GLY A 130 20.48 -13.03 -26.41
N GLY A 131 21.04 -13.17 -26.84
CA GLY A 131 20.52 -13.89 -26.58
C GLY A 131 19.94 -13.95 -26.21
N GLU A 132 19.92 -14.26 -26.46
CA GLU A 132 19.44 -14.62 -25.98
C GLU A 132 18.48 -14.77 -25.63
N HIS A 133 18.98 -14.89 -26.03
CA HIS A 133 18.27 -15.16 -25.53
C HIS A 133 17.44 -15.25 -25.26
N ASP A 134 17.27 -14.96 -25.02
CA ASP A 134 16.54 -15.24 -24.64
C ASP A 134 15.77 -15.24 -24.28
N ALA A 135 15.85 -14.99 -24.34
CA ALA A 135 15.16 -15.36 -23.90
C ALA A 135 14.52 -15.26 -23.37
N LEU A 136 14.68 -15.31 -23.39
CA LEU A 136 14.13 -15.64 -22.82
C LEU A 136 13.51 -15.46 -22.44
N SER A 137 13.89 -15.15 -22.59
CA SER A 137 13.40 -15.42 -22.16
C SER A 137 12.73 -15.27 -21.67
N SER A 138 12.99 -15.03 -21.72
CA SER A 138 12.39 -15.38 -21.26
C SER A 138 11.70 -15.16 -20.76
N ARG A 139 11.90 -15.01 -20.68
CA ARG A 139 11.43 -15.28 -20.23
C ARG A 139 10.80 -14.95 -19.78
N THR A 140 11.49 -14.65 -20.16
CA THR A 140 11.11 -14.76 -19.91
C THR A 140 10.72 -14.72 -19.55
#